data_db86417f7a66f84560572925facd5b6a
#
_entry.id   db86417f7a66f84560572925facd5b6a
#
_cell.length_a   1.000
_cell.length_b   1.000
_cell.length_c   1.000
_cell.angle_alpha   90.00
_cell.angle_beta   90.00
_cell.angle_gamma   90.00
#
_symmetry.space_group_name_H-M   'P 1'
#
loop_
_entity.id
_entity.type
_entity.pdbx_description
1 polymer ?
#
loop_
_entity_poly.entity_id
_entity_poly.type
_entity_poly.pdbx_seq_one_letter_code
_entity_poly.pdbx_strand_id
1 'polypeptide(L)'
;ATPLHAVAVAGALHDLGKAHRDWARALLEANADTPPDDPEQLYAKSPGIAPLRVRRQPKASGQETVQSELRSGFRHELISVFMLRTDAGRQVLIDLGVEPELHPLVLYLIAAHHGHIRITARDPRYDGVDGLSFLGCVDKEPINAVTLPGIELPESVVDHGIFRSGPDSWTTNALALLERLGPFRLAYLETLVRMADWRASANLELPVAEGTEE
;
A
#
# COMPACT_ATOMS: atom_id res chain seq x y z
N ALA A 1 -8.49 -18.77 -11.86
CA ALA A 1 -8.20 -18.53 -10.43
C ALA A 1 -9.50 -18.44 -9.62
N THR A 2 -9.40 -18.57 -8.31
CA THR A 2 -10.52 -18.45 -7.37
C THR A 2 -10.41 -17.11 -6.61
N PRO A 3 -11.49 -16.61 -5.98
CA PRO A 3 -11.39 -15.45 -5.09
C PRO A 3 -10.37 -15.62 -3.95
N LEU A 4 -10.15 -16.85 -3.46
CA LEU A 4 -9.12 -17.12 -2.45
C LEU A 4 -7.70 -16.99 -3.00
N HIS A 5 -7.49 -17.34 -4.27
CA HIS A 5 -6.21 -17.07 -4.93
C HIS A 5 -5.95 -15.57 -5.06
N ALA A 6 -6.98 -14.79 -5.44
CA ALA A 6 -6.89 -13.33 -5.45
C ALA A 6 -6.52 -12.74 -4.07
N VAL A 7 -7.02 -13.33 -2.97
CA VAL A 7 -6.63 -12.96 -1.59
C VAL A 7 -5.14 -13.22 -1.35
N ALA A 8 -4.64 -14.40 -1.75
CA ALA A 8 -3.23 -14.75 -1.57
C ALA A 8 -2.32 -13.79 -2.34
N VAL A 9 -2.66 -13.48 -3.60
CA VAL A 9 -1.90 -12.53 -4.43
C VAL A 9 -2.00 -11.11 -3.86
N ALA A 10 -3.18 -10.68 -3.43
CA ALA A 10 -3.34 -9.37 -2.76
C ALA A 10 -2.49 -9.29 -1.49
N GLY A 11 -2.46 -10.36 -0.67
CA GLY A 11 -1.61 -10.43 0.51
C GLY A 11 -0.10 -10.38 0.20
N ALA A 12 0.33 -10.93 -0.94
CA ALA A 12 1.73 -10.85 -1.37
C ALA A 12 2.13 -9.46 -1.89
N LEU A 13 1.19 -8.72 -2.49
CA LEU A 13 1.48 -7.48 -3.22
C LEU A 13 1.02 -6.20 -2.50
N HIS A 14 0.32 -6.29 -1.35
CA HIS A 14 -0.29 -5.13 -0.69
C HIS A 14 0.72 -4.04 -0.30
N ASP A 15 1.94 -4.44 -0.02
CA ASP A 15 3.02 -3.59 0.49
C ASP A 15 3.99 -3.06 -0.59
N LEU A 16 3.78 -3.34 -1.88
CA LEU A 16 4.63 -2.84 -2.97
C LEU A 16 4.86 -1.32 -2.89
N GLY A 17 3.83 -0.58 -2.50
CA GLY A 17 3.91 0.87 -2.37
C GLY A 17 4.83 1.38 -1.27
N LYS A 18 5.33 0.51 -0.38
CA LYS A 18 6.36 0.86 0.61
C LYS A 18 7.73 1.13 -0.04
N ALA A 19 7.93 0.67 -1.28
CA ALA A 19 9.10 1.00 -2.07
C ALA A 19 9.10 2.46 -2.58
N HIS A 20 7.99 3.21 -2.43
CA HIS A 20 7.95 4.61 -2.79
C HIS A 20 8.97 5.42 -1.98
N ARG A 21 9.73 6.29 -2.66
CA ARG A 21 10.86 7.05 -2.09
C ARG A 21 10.48 7.79 -0.80
N ASP A 22 9.29 8.39 -0.73
CA ASP A 22 8.87 9.17 0.42
C ASP A 22 8.55 8.27 1.62
N TRP A 23 8.02 7.06 1.38
CA TRP A 23 7.84 6.06 2.41
C TRP A 23 9.16 5.51 2.91
N ALA A 24 10.05 5.09 1.99
CA ALA A 24 11.38 4.58 2.33
C ALA A 24 12.18 5.64 3.14
N ARG A 25 12.16 6.89 2.70
CA ARG A 25 12.80 8.00 3.43
C ARG A 25 12.20 8.19 4.83
N ALA A 26 10.89 8.20 4.96
CA ALA A 26 10.23 8.35 6.26
C ALA A 26 10.56 7.20 7.23
N LEU A 27 10.70 5.97 6.72
CA LEU A 27 11.15 4.84 7.52
C LEU A 27 12.61 4.97 7.94
N LEU A 28 13.50 5.40 7.06
CA LEU A 28 14.91 5.65 7.39
C LEU A 28 15.04 6.76 8.44
N GLU A 29 14.31 7.87 8.29
CA GLU A 29 14.31 8.96 9.26
C GLU A 29 13.75 8.51 10.63
N ALA A 30 12.70 7.69 10.65
CA ALA A 30 12.12 7.16 11.87
C ALA A 30 13.07 6.18 12.60
N ASN A 31 14.05 5.62 11.89
CA ASN A 31 15.02 4.66 12.39
C ASN A 31 16.46 5.22 12.38
N ALA A 32 16.62 6.54 12.35
CA ALA A 32 17.95 7.18 12.29
C ALA A 32 18.89 6.77 13.43
N ASP A 33 18.33 6.45 14.60
CA ASP A 33 19.08 5.96 15.77
C ASP A 33 19.47 4.47 15.68
N THR A 34 18.86 3.72 14.77
CA THR A 34 19.11 2.28 14.53
C THR A 34 19.16 2.01 13.02
N PRO A 35 20.21 2.50 12.32
CA PRO A 35 20.34 2.27 10.89
C PRO A 35 20.44 0.76 10.59
N PRO A 36 19.97 0.30 9.40
CA PRO A 36 20.15 -1.09 9.02
C PRO A 36 21.62 -1.45 8.89
N ASP A 37 21.94 -2.69 9.23
CA ASP A 37 23.27 -3.25 9.01
C ASP A 37 23.62 -3.30 7.50
N ASP A 38 22.60 -3.40 6.65
CA ASP A 38 22.70 -3.38 5.18
C ASP A 38 21.96 -2.14 4.63
N PRO A 39 22.67 -1.20 3.95
CA PRO A 39 22.06 -0.02 3.35
C PRO A 39 21.07 -0.33 2.22
N GLU A 40 21.09 -1.54 1.65
CA GLU A 40 20.11 -1.99 0.66
C GLU A 40 18.87 -2.63 1.30
N GLN A 41 18.88 -2.83 2.61
CA GLN A 41 17.74 -3.40 3.33
C GLN A 41 16.58 -2.39 3.38
N LEU A 42 15.50 -2.70 2.67
CA LEU A 42 14.25 -1.94 2.76
C LEU A 42 13.54 -2.28 4.07
N TYR A 43 13.35 -1.30 4.91
CA TYR A 43 12.52 -1.47 6.10
C TYR A 43 11.05 -1.66 5.72
N ALA A 44 10.51 -2.80 6.03
CA ALA A 44 9.08 -3.04 5.95
C ALA A 44 8.32 -2.40 7.12
N LYS A 45 9.01 -2.17 8.25
CA LYS A 45 8.46 -1.60 9.48
C LYS A 45 9.51 -0.80 10.25
N SER A 46 9.05 0.20 11.00
CA SER A 46 9.82 0.78 12.09
C SER A 46 10.00 -0.28 13.20
N PRO A 47 11.22 -0.58 13.66
CA PRO A 47 11.40 -1.48 14.78
C PRO A 47 10.72 -0.89 16.01
N GLY A 48 9.63 -1.53 16.38
CA GLY A 48 9.15 -1.61 17.74
C GLY A 48 8.48 -0.43 18.38
N ILE A 49 8.01 0.65 17.72
CA ILE A 49 7.14 1.59 18.45
C ILE A 49 6.32 2.46 17.49
N ALA A 50 5.04 2.42 17.66
CA ALA A 50 4.01 3.33 17.18
C ALA A 50 3.91 3.52 15.66
N PRO A 51 2.71 3.54 15.12
CA PRO A 51 2.49 3.90 13.73
C PRO A 51 3.21 5.22 13.44
N LEU A 52 3.78 5.36 12.25
CA LEU A 52 4.29 6.62 11.71
C LEU A 52 3.22 7.71 11.87
N ARG A 53 3.04 8.17 13.09
CA ARG A 53 2.27 9.37 13.37
C ARG A 53 3.23 10.50 13.07
N VAL A 54 2.99 11.19 11.98
CA VAL A 54 3.50 12.55 11.78
C VAL A 54 3.06 13.34 13.01
N ARG A 55 3.91 13.37 14.04
CA ARG A 55 3.71 14.29 15.17
C ARG A 55 3.88 15.67 14.58
N ARG A 56 2.79 16.41 14.46
CA ARG A 56 2.88 17.86 14.44
C ARG A 56 3.46 18.26 15.80
N GLN A 57 4.77 18.45 15.85
CA GLN A 57 5.36 19.13 16.99
C GLN A 57 4.90 20.59 16.94
N PRO A 58 4.41 21.15 18.07
CA PRO A 58 4.13 22.57 18.14
C PRO A 58 5.45 23.30 17.88
N LYS A 59 5.41 24.35 17.04
CA LYS A 59 6.53 25.23 16.76
C LYS A 59 7.02 25.82 18.08
N ALA A 60 8.06 25.27 18.67
CA ALA A 60 8.87 25.97 19.64
C ALA A 60 9.82 26.86 18.84
N SER A 61 9.83 28.14 19.19
CA SER A 61 10.57 29.20 18.55
C SER A 61 12.01 28.81 18.17
N GLY A 62 12.36 28.93 16.90
CA GLY A 62 13.72 29.24 16.44
C GLY A 62 14.64 28.10 16.05
N GLN A 63 14.19 26.84 15.95
CA GLN A 63 14.95 25.77 15.33
C GLN A 63 14.20 25.23 14.09
N GLU A 64 14.87 25.26 12.94
CA GLU A 64 14.44 24.50 11.76
C GLU A 64 14.50 23.02 12.12
N THR A 65 13.39 22.47 12.56
CA THR A 65 13.24 21.02 12.64
C THR A 65 13.11 20.52 11.22
N VAL A 66 14.04 19.67 10.82
CA VAL A 66 13.92 18.83 9.60
C VAL A 66 12.59 18.08 9.74
N GLN A 67 11.56 18.57 9.05
CA GLN A 67 10.26 17.91 9.01
C GLN A 67 10.43 16.66 8.17
N SER A 68 10.18 15.50 8.76
CA SER A 68 9.89 14.30 8.00
C SER A 68 8.78 14.63 7.00
N GLU A 69 9.13 14.73 5.73
CA GLU A 69 8.24 15.22 4.67
C GLU A 69 7.28 14.15 4.17
N LEU A 70 7.02 13.09 4.95
CA LEU A 70 5.94 12.20 4.59
C LEU A 70 4.63 12.99 4.65
N ARG A 71 4.04 13.20 3.50
CA ARG A 71 2.79 13.93 3.37
C ARG A 71 1.73 13.32 4.26
N SER A 72 1.09 14.16 5.05
CA SER A 72 0.06 13.73 5.99
C SER A 72 -0.99 12.87 5.27
N GLY A 73 -1.11 11.61 5.71
CA GLY A 73 -2.06 10.65 5.18
C GLY A 73 -1.63 9.91 3.93
N PHE A 74 -0.35 9.94 3.56
CA PHE A 74 0.20 9.12 2.48
C PHE A 74 -0.21 7.65 2.65
N ARG A 75 -0.70 7.06 1.57
CA ARG A 75 -1.25 5.70 1.52
C ARG A 75 -0.43 4.83 0.59
N HIS A 76 0.47 4.00 1.16
CA HIS A 76 1.26 3.06 0.38
C HIS A 76 0.37 2.04 -0.36
N GLU A 77 -0.79 1.68 0.20
CA GLU A 77 -1.76 0.80 -0.44
C GLU A 77 -2.27 1.37 -1.77
N LEU A 78 -2.42 2.70 -1.88
CA LEU A 78 -2.76 3.35 -3.16
C LEU A 78 -1.61 3.27 -4.15
N ILE A 79 -0.38 3.47 -3.71
CA ILE A 79 0.79 3.34 -4.58
C ILE A 79 0.87 1.93 -5.15
N SER A 80 0.66 0.89 -4.32
CA SER A 80 0.57 -0.50 -4.79
C SER A 80 -0.49 -0.67 -5.89
N VAL A 81 -1.66 -0.05 -5.71
CA VAL A 81 -2.74 -0.08 -6.71
C VAL A 81 -2.31 0.60 -8.01
N PHE A 82 -1.69 1.80 -7.94
CA PHE A 82 -1.24 2.51 -9.14
C PHE A 82 -0.20 1.71 -9.92
N MET A 83 0.77 1.09 -9.24
CA MET A 83 1.77 0.22 -9.87
C MET A 83 1.12 -0.96 -10.60
N LEU A 84 0.18 -1.64 -9.95
CA LEU A 84 -0.47 -2.84 -10.49
C LEU A 84 -1.52 -2.52 -11.59
N ARG A 85 -1.93 -1.28 -11.73
CA ARG A 85 -2.81 -0.85 -12.84
C ARG A 85 -2.08 -0.58 -14.15
N THR A 86 -0.77 -0.46 -14.14
CA THR A 86 0.04 -0.35 -15.36
C THR A 86 -0.04 -1.63 -16.20
N ASP A 87 0.39 -1.58 -17.45
CA ASP A 87 0.46 -2.78 -18.29
C ASP A 87 1.41 -3.82 -17.68
N ALA A 88 2.56 -3.38 -17.17
CA ALA A 88 3.50 -4.27 -16.47
C ALA A 88 2.87 -4.86 -15.19
N GLY A 89 2.15 -4.06 -14.41
CA GLY A 89 1.46 -4.55 -13.22
C GLY A 89 0.36 -5.55 -13.54
N ARG A 90 -0.41 -5.33 -14.62
CA ARG A 90 -1.39 -6.32 -15.09
C ARG A 90 -0.71 -7.62 -15.54
N GLN A 91 0.46 -7.52 -16.19
CA GLN A 91 1.20 -8.70 -16.58
C GLN A 91 1.69 -9.49 -15.35
N VAL A 92 2.18 -8.82 -14.32
CA VAL A 92 2.54 -9.46 -13.04
C VAL A 92 1.35 -10.22 -12.44
N LEU A 93 0.14 -9.66 -12.46
CA LEU A 93 -1.05 -10.37 -11.98
C LEU A 93 -1.35 -11.63 -12.81
N ILE A 94 -1.20 -11.57 -14.13
CA ILE A 94 -1.37 -12.71 -15.04
C ILE A 94 -0.31 -13.77 -14.74
N ASP A 95 0.95 -13.39 -14.60
CA ASP A 95 2.07 -14.29 -14.32
C ASP A 95 1.91 -14.99 -12.96
N LEU A 96 1.26 -14.32 -12.01
CA LEU A 96 0.83 -14.89 -10.73
C LEU A 96 -0.46 -15.71 -10.82
N GLY A 97 -0.98 -15.99 -12.02
CA GLY A 97 -2.14 -16.84 -12.27
C GLY A 97 -3.49 -16.18 -11.92
N VAL A 98 -3.57 -14.85 -11.92
CA VAL A 98 -4.83 -14.12 -11.72
C VAL A 98 -5.43 -13.78 -13.09
N GLU A 99 -6.62 -14.31 -13.39
CA GLU A 99 -7.34 -13.94 -14.61
C GLU A 99 -7.77 -12.46 -14.57
N PRO A 100 -7.86 -11.80 -15.74
CA PRO A 100 -8.22 -10.36 -15.84
C PRO A 100 -9.51 -9.97 -15.11
N GLU A 101 -10.50 -10.87 -15.04
CA GLU A 101 -11.78 -10.65 -14.37
C GLU A 101 -11.64 -10.54 -12.85
N LEU A 102 -10.52 -11.02 -12.29
CA LEU A 102 -10.20 -10.94 -10.86
C LEU A 102 -9.22 -9.81 -10.52
N HIS A 103 -8.62 -9.14 -11.52
CA HIS A 103 -7.75 -7.99 -11.26
C HIS A 103 -8.43 -6.91 -10.40
N PRO A 104 -9.68 -6.49 -10.66
CA PRO A 104 -10.37 -5.53 -9.81
C PRO A 104 -10.50 -6.00 -8.37
N LEU A 105 -10.67 -7.31 -8.13
CA LEU A 105 -10.75 -7.84 -6.76
C LEU A 105 -9.39 -7.74 -6.05
N VAL A 106 -8.29 -8.10 -6.72
CA VAL A 106 -6.94 -7.97 -6.13
C VAL A 106 -6.66 -6.52 -5.76
N LEU A 107 -6.90 -5.57 -6.68
CA LEU A 107 -6.69 -4.14 -6.44
C LEU A 107 -7.56 -3.61 -5.29
N TYR A 108 -8.83 -4.05 -5.24
CA TYR A 108 -9.74 -3.68 -4.16
C TYR A 108 -9.24 -4.18 -2.80
N LEU A 109 -8.82 -5.44 -2.71
CA LEU A 109 -8.33 -6.03 -1.47
C LEU A 109 -7.06 -5.33 -0.98
N ILE A 110 -6.14 -4.98 -1.89
CA ILE A 110 -4.94 -4.20 -1.58
C ILE A 110 -5.33 -2.83 -1.01
N ALA A 111 -6.21 -2.08 -1.65
CA ALA A 111 -6.61 -0.75 -1.18
C ALA A 111 -7.39 -0.79 0.12
N ALA A 112 -8.20 -1.85 0.34
CA ALA A 112 -9.11 -1.94 1.47
C ALA A 112 -8.48 -2.50 2.75
N HIS A 113 -7.27 -3.11 2.70
CA HIS A 113 -6.72 -3.85 3.84
C HIS A 113 -6.52 -2.99 5.10
N HIS A 114 -6.27 -1.69 4.96
CA HIS A 114 -6.26 -0.74 6.08
C HIS A 114 -7.62 -0.12 6.41
N GLY A 115 -8.66 -0.40 5.63
CA GLY A 115 -10.03 0.07 5.86
C GLY A 115 -10.31 1.52 5.49
N HIS A 116 -9.34 2.26 4.91
CA HIS A 116 -9.51 3.66 4.52
C HIS A 116 -10.14 3.84 3.15
N ILE A 117 -9.93 2.90 2.25
CA ILE A 117 -10.42 2.92 0.88
C ILE A 117 -11.28 1.68 0.67
N ARG A 118 -12.52 1.87 0.28
CA ARG A 118 -13.47 0.78 -0.02
C ARG A 118 -14.25 1.11 -1.28
N ILE A 119 -15.57 1.16 -1.19
CA ILE A 119 -16.44 1.50 -2.33
C ILE A 119 -16.14 2.91 -2.83
N THR A 120 -15.92 3.83 -1.90
CA THR A 120 -15.50 5.19 -2.22
C THR A 120 -14.18 5.50 -1.52
N ALA A 121 -13.34 6.25 -2.19
CA ALA A 121 -12.18 6.87 -1.58
C ALA A 121 -12.52 8.32 -1.23
N ARG A 122 -12.28 8.72 0.01
CA ARG A 122 -12.53 10.09 0.48
C ARG A 122 -11.28 10.61 1.18
N ASP A 123 -10.87 11.79 0.81
CA ASP A 123 -9.86 12.55 1.55
C ASP A 123 -10.52 13.78 2.20
N PRO A 124 -10.69 13.79 3.54
CA PRO A 124 -11.28 14.92 4.22
C PRO A 124 -10.41 16.20 4.16
N ARG A 125 -9.17 16.06 3.69
CA ARG A 125 -8.22 17.17 3.53
C ARG A 125 -8.17 17.69 2.11
N TYR A 126 -8.89 17.06 1.19
CA TYR A 126 -9.01 17.51 -0.19
C TYR A 126 -9.94 18.71 -0.22
N ASP A 127 -9.35 19.90 -0.26
CA ASP A 127 -10.07 21.18 -0.31
C ASP A 127 -10.32 21.69 -1.73
N GLY A 128 -9.83 20.94 -2.71
CA GLY A 128 -9.98 21.29 -4.14
C GLY A 128 -9.09 22.45 -4.59
N VAL A 129 -8.36 23.08 -3.70
CA VAL A 129 -7.52 24.24 -4.04
C VAL A 129 -6.24 23.80 -4.75
N ASP A 130 -5.59 22.77 -4.22
CA ASP A 130 -4.35 22.25 -4.83
C ASP A 130 -4.59 21.19 -5.89
N GLY A 131 -5.76 20.55 -5.91
CA GLY A 131 -6.17 19.57 -6.94
C GLY A 131 -5.21 18.41 -7.20
N LEU A 132 -4.05 18.44 -6.53
CA LEU A 132 -2.89 17.64 -6.85
C LEU A 132 -2.66 16.48 -5.88
N SER A 133 -3.14 16.59 -4.64
CA SER A 133 -2.91 15.56 -3.61
C SER A 133 -4.21 14.92 -3.15
N PHE A 134 -4.24 13.59 -3.17
CA PHE A 134 -5.36 12.78 -2.69
C PHE A 134 -4.82 11.64 -1.83
N LEU A 135 -5.22 11.57 -0.57
CA LEU A 135 -4.71 10.61 0.41
C LEU A 135 -3.17 10.60 0.47
N GLY A 136 -2.56 11.78 0.41
CA GLY A 136 -1.12 11.97 0.45
C GLY A 136 -0.37 11.63 -0.84
N CYS A 137 -1.04 11.18 -1.88
CA CYS A 137 -0.47 10.92 -3.21
C CYS A 137 -0.73 12.12 -4.13
N VAL A 138 0.29 12.61 -4.83
CA VAL A 138 0.17 13.71 -5.79
C VAL A 138 -0.05 13.16 -7.19
N ASP A 139 -1.02 13.73 -7.93
CA ASP A 139 -1.26 13.29 -9.31
C ASP A 139 -0.01 13.48 -10.17
N LYS A 140 0.30 12.48 -10.98
CA LYS A 140 1.47 12.42 -11.86
C LYS A 140 2.83 12.43 -11.17
N GLU A 141 2.89 12.29 -9.84
CA GLU A 141 4.19 12.06 -9.21
C GLU A 141 4.78 10.71 -9.63
N PRO A 142 6.12 10.63 -9.77
CA PRO A 142 6.78 9.40 -10.15
C PRO A 142 6.72 8.36 -9.02
N ILE A 143 6.49 7.12 -9.42
CA ILE A 143 6.61 5.93 -8.58
C ILE A 143 7.84 5.16 -9.08
N ASN A 144 8.77 4.89 -8.18
CA ASN A 144 10.02 4.20 -8.52
C ASN A 144 9.77 2.79 -9.06
N ALA A 145 10.68 2.32 -9.90
CA ALA A 145 10.73 0.91 -10.28
C ALA A 145 10.89 0.01 -9.05
N VAL A 146 10.29 -1.18 -9.11
CA VAL A 146 10.42 -2.19 -8.06
C VAL A 146 10.85 -3.50 -8.69
N THR A 147 11.94 -4.06 -8.17
CA THR A 147 12.43 -5.38 -8.55
C THR A 147 12.43 -6.27 -7.31
N LEU A 148 11.64 -7.33 -7.36
CA LEU A 148 11.57 -8.38 -6.34
C LEU A 148 11.68 -9.73 -7.05
N PRO A 149 11.99 -10.84 -6.36
CA PRO A 149 12.03 -12.16 -6.97
C PRO A 149 10.75 -12.49 -7.74
N GLY A 150 10.84 -12.56 -9.06
CA GLY A 150 9.70 -12.83 -9.95
C GLY A 150 8.75 -11.65 -10.22
N ILE A 151 9.10 -10.43 -9.78
CA ILE A 151 8.30 -9.23 -10.02
C ILE A 151 9.19 -8.10 -10.49
N GLU A 152 8.94 -7.59 -11.70
CA GLU A 152 9.58 -6.41 -12.24
C GLU A 152 8.51 -5.38 -12.63
N LEU A 153 8.50 -4.27 -11.92
CA LEU A 153 7.62 -3.14 -12.20
C LEU A 153 8.49 -1.94 -12.56
N PRO A 154 8.38 -1.42 -13.78
CA PRO A 154 9.11 -0.23 -14.20
C PRO A 154 8.61 1.01 -13.46
N GLU A 155 9.35 2.11 -13.60
CA GLU A 155 8.87 3.42 -13.16
C GLU A 155 7.49 3.71 -13.74
N SER A 156 6.64 4.28 -12.91
CA SER A 156 5.27 4.64 -13.25
C SER A 156 4.89 5.96 -12.61
N VAL A 157 3.64 6.33 -12.67
CA VAL A 157 3.14 7.57 -12.07
C VAL A 157 1.84 7.34 -11.32
N VAL A 158 1.61 8.14 -10.30
CA VAL A 158 0.30 8.26 -9.65
C VAL A 158 -0.72 8.74 -10.68
N ASP A 159 -1.83 8.06 -10.80
CA ASP A 159 -2.91 8.41 -11.73
C ASP A 159 -4.26 8.55 -11.00
N HIS A 160 -4.61 9.79 -10.67
CA HIS A 160 -5.90 10.11 -10.05
C HIS A 160 -7.09 9.90 -10.99
N GLY A 161 -6.86 9.61 -12.26
CA GLY A 161 -7.92 9.28 -13.23
C GLY A 161 -8.80 8.12 -12.77
N ILE A 162 -8.25 7.21 -11.98
CA ILE A 162 -8.99 6.09 -11.34
C ILE A 162 -10.19 6.56 -10.49
N PHE A 163 -10.14 7.76 -9.92
CA PHE A 163 -11.22 8.30 -9.07
C PHE A 163 -12.21 9.16 -9.85
N ARG A 164 -11.98 9.39 -11.14
CA ARG A 164 -12.94 10.09 -12.02
C ARG A 164 -14.08 9.16 -12.41
N SER A 165 -15.22 9.72 -12.75
CA SER A 165 -16.37 8.95 -13.25
C SER A 165 -16.02 8.26 -14.58
N GLY A 166 -16.45 7.02 -14.74
CA GLY A 166 -16.23 6.24 -15.95
C GLY A 166 -16.32 4.74 -15.71
N PRO A 167 -16.33 3.92 -16.78
CA PRO A 167 -16.45 2.46 -16.66
C PRO A 167 -15.29 1.83 -15.88
N ASP A 168 -14.09 2.38 -16.00
CA ASP A 168 -12.89 1.89 -15.34
C ASP A 168 -12.58 2.60 -14.01
N SER A 169 -13.53 3.41 -13.50
CA SER A 169 -13.35 4.12 -12.26
C SER A 169 -13.30 3.17 -11.06
N TRP A 170 -12.62 3.62 -10.01
CA TRP A 170 -12.57 2.90 -8.73
C TRP A 170 -13.97 2.53 -8.23
N THR A 171 -14.86 3.53 -8.14
CA THR A 171 -16.21 3.33 -7.62
C THR A 171 -17.02 2.36 -8.45
N THR A 172 -16.95 2.44 -9.79
CA THR A 172 -17.64 1.51 -10.69
C THR A 172 -17.17 0.08 -10.47
N ASN A 173 -15.86 -0.14 -10.43
CA ASN A 173 -15.29 -1.47 -10.19
C ASN A 173 -15.64 -2.02 -8.79
N ALA A 174 -15.57 -1.18 -7.76
CA ALA A 174 -15.90 -1.57 -6.39
C ALA A 174 -17.40 -1.91 -6.23
N LEU A 175 -18.28 -1.17 -6.88
CA LEU A 175 -19.72 -1.48 -6.92
C LEU A 175 -20.01 -2.78 -7.67
N ALA A 176 -19.35 -3.04 -8.79
CA ALA A 176 -19.47 -4.29 -9.53
C ALA A 176 -18.99 -5.50 -8.69
N LEU A 177 -17.93 -5.34 -7.91
CA LEU A 177 -17.48 -6.35 -6.96
C LEU A 177 -18.53 -6.60 -5.86
N LEU A 178 -19.09 -5.53 -5.30
CA LEU A 178 -20.14 -5.61 -4.28
C LEU A 178 -21.39 -6.32 -4.81
N GLU A 179 -21.80 -6.01 -6.03
CA GLU A 179 -22.95 -6.67 -6.68
C GLU A 179 -22.67 -8.16 -6.93
N ARG A 180 -21.48 -8.48 -7.44
CA ARG A 180 -21.11 -9.87 -7.80
C ARG A 180 -20.90 -10.77 -6.58
N LEU A 181 -20.25 -10.27 -5.52
CA LEU A 181 -19.85 -11.05 -4.36
C LEU A 181 -20.81 -10.92 -3.17
N GLY A 182 -21.53 -9.83 -3.11
CA GLY A 182 -22.30 -9.41 -1.93
C GLY A 182 -21.42 -8.85 -0.81
N PRO A 183 -22.02 -8.07 0.11
CA PRO A 183 -21.26 -7.34 1.14
C PRO A 183 -20.53 -8.28 2.12
N PHE A 184 -21.14 -9.36 2.53
CA PHE A 184 -20.56 -10.28 3.52
C PHE A 184 -19.34 -11.02 2.97
N ARG A 185 -19.41 -11.52 1.73
CA ARG A 185 -18.28 -12.21 1.11
C ARG A 185 -17.14 -11.26 0.84
N LEU A 186 -17.42 -10.05 0.34
CA LEU A 186 -16.39 -9.05 0.09
C LEU A 186 -15.68 -8.65 1.39
N ALA A 187 -16.42 -8.36 2.47
CA ALA A 187 -15.85 -8.06 3.78
C ALA A 187 -15.04 -9.23 4.37
N TYR A 188 -15.48 -10.46 4.13
CA TYR A 188 -14.72 -11.64 4.55
C TYR A 188 -13.36 -11.72 3.84
N LEU A 189 -13.31 -11.50 2.51
CA LEU A 189 -12.06 -11.49 1.75
C LEU A 189 -11.12 -10.36 2.21
N GLU A 190 -11.63 -9.16 2.48
CA GLU A 190 -10.87 -8.07 3.11
C GLU A 190 -10.25 -8.51 4.44
N THR A 191 -11.04 -9.19 5.28
CA THR A 191 -10.59 -9.67 6.59
C THR A 191 -9.46 -10.67 6.45
N LEU A 192 -9.49 -11.56 5.45
CA LEU A 192 -8.44 -12.54 5.23
C LEU A 192 -7.09 -11.86 4.92
N VAL A 193 -7.07 -10.84 4.04
CA VAL A 193 -5.84 -10.08 3.73
C VAL A 193 -5.32 -9.39 4.99
N ARG A 194 -6.17 -8.71 5.73
CA ARG A 194 -5.80 -8.03 6.97
C ARG A 194 -5.24 -8.98 8.02
N MET A 195 -5.85 -10.16 8.19
CA MET A 195 -5.36 -11.18 9.13
C MET A 195 -4.03 -11.77 8.69
N ALA A 196 -3.81 -11.94 7.38
CA ALA A 196 -2.53 -12.38 6.85
C ALA A 196 -1.42 -11.36 7.14
N ASP A 197 -1.67 -10.08 6.90
CA ASP A 197 -0.74 -8.98 7.23
C ASP A 197 -0.43 -8.94 8.73
N TRP A 198 -1.43 -9.01 9.61
CA TRP A 198 -1.21 -9.03 11.06
C TRP A 198 -0.37 -10.23 11.52
N ARG A 199 -0.65 -11.42 10.97
CA ARG A 199 0.12 -12.64 11.31
C ARG A 199 1.56 -12.55 10.83
N ALA A 200 1.79 -12.11 9.60
CA ALA A 200 3.14 -11.89 9.08
C ALA A 200 3.91 -10.89 9.96
N SER A 201 3.24 -9.83 10.38
CA SER A 201 3.79 -8.83 11.28
C SER A 201 4.14 -9.36 12.66
N ALA A 202 3.28 -10.19 13.25
CA ALA A 202 3.51 -10.80 14.57
C ALA A 202 4.63 -11.86 14.53
N ASN A 203 4.71 -12.64 13.46
CA ASN A 203 5.75 -13.68 13.31
C ASN A 203 7.16 -13.10 13.14
N LEU A 204 7.28 -11.88 12.62
CA LEU A 204 8.56 -11.16 12.54
C LEU A 204 9.06 -10.66 13.90
N GLU A 205 8.16 -10.58 14.91
CA GLU A 205 8.48 -10.14 16.26
C GLU A 205 8.83 -11.32 17.19
N LEU A 206 8.62 -12.57 16.75
CA LEU A 206 8.98 -13.74 17.54
C LEU A 206 10.48 -14.05 17.35
N PRO A 207 11.27 -14.16 18.41
CA PRO A 207 12.64 -14.63 18.29
C PRO A 207 12.62 -16.03 17.66
N VAL A 208 13.50 -16.24 16.68
CA VAL A 208 13.74 -17.57 16.14
C VAL A 208 14.16 -18.44 17.33
N ALA A 209 13.35 -19.43 17.67
CA ALA A 209 13.71 -20.39 18.69
C ALA A 209 15.02 -21.03 18.22
N GLU A 210 16.14 -20.73 18.92
CA GLU A 210 17.40 -21.44 18.70
C GLU A 210 17.10 -22.92 18.91
N GLY A 211 17.25 -23.69 17.83
CA GLY A 211 17.05 -25.12 17.87
C GLY A 211 17.97 -25.71 18.95
N THR A 212 17.39 -26.27 19.98
CA THR A 212 18.08 -27.19 20.88
C THR A 212 18.50 -28.36 20.01
N GLU A 213 19.77 -28.35 19.62
CA GLU A 213 20.43 -29.56 19.15
C GLU A 213 20.52 -30.51 20.36
N GLU A 214 19.78 -31.60 20.34
CA GLU A 214 20.04 -32.82 21.11
C GLU A 214 20.74 -33.86 20.23
#